data_24984cfbdf6df23ca872f1f86bbac01e
#
_entry.id   24984cfbdf6df23ca872f1f86bbac01e
#
_cell.length_a   1.000
_cell.length_b   1.000
_cell.length_c   1.000
_cell.angle_alpha   90.00
_cell.angle_beta   90.00
_cell.angle_gamma   90.00
#
_symmetry.space_group_name_H-M   'P 1'
#
loop_
_entity.id
_entity.type
_entity.pdbx_description
1 polymer ?
#
loop_
_entity_poly.entity_id
_entity_poly.type
_entity_poly.pdbx_seq_one_letter_code
_entity_poly.pdbx_strand_id
1 'polypeptide(L)'
;FSLSEAVTKSSESLSKGNDTTVLKLEEKETDGAQIGLTYFFQYLPYVLINMLLLGMTPILMTFNQKDLGARISCSSLSLKSRNAQITLGCIVFSLFVWLLFILTALFIYGPDTLFSINGLHSLLNSAMVLLFSIALTLLVSTFALKQQSLSMIANVASLGLSFLSGIFVPQYLLGKGVLAVAHFLPTYWYIRLNSMLGGISDEILTTAKYWRFIGIQFGFFVAIFCIYLVSSKYQKRSRNA
;
A
#
# COMPACT_ATOMS: atom_id res chain seq x y z
N PHE A 1 36.04 -50.83 -0.45
CA PHE A 1 35.77 -49.53 0.18
C PHE A 1 36.34 -49.53 1.58
N SER A 2 37.43 -48.81 1.80
CA SER A 2 38.02 -48.69 3.13
C SER A 2 37.27 -47.65 3.96
N LEU A 3 37.08 -47.94 5.25
CA LEU A 3 36.38 -47.06 6.19
C LEU A 3 37.01 -45.63 6.23
N SER A 4 38.28 -45.53 5.93
CA SER A 4 39.07 -44.28 5.84
C SER A 4 38.60 -43.39 4.63
N GLU A 5 38.26 -43.99 3.49
CA GLU A 5 37.76 -43.25 2.33
C GLU A 5 36.33 -42.73 2.52
N ALA A 6 35.50 -43.47 3.26
CA ALA A 6 34.14 -43.03 3.60
C ALA A 6 34.17 -41.87 4.60
N VAL A 7 35.11 -41.91 5.57
CA VAL A 7 35.26 -40.82 6.56
C VAL A 7 35.84 -39.56 5.94
N THR A 8 36.81 -39.64 5.03
CA THR A 8 37.34 -38.48 4.31
C THR A 8 36.31 -37.85 3.39
N LYS A 9 35.51 -38.65 2.68
CA LYS A 9 34.45 -38.15 1.80
C LYS A 9 33.29 -37.49 2.58
N SER A 10 32.97 -38.04 3.76
CA SER A 10 31.95 -37.42 4.62
C SER A 10 32.44 -36.15 5.31
N SER A 11 33.73 -36.08 5.70
CA SER A 11 34.31 -34.85 6.25
C SER A 11 34.46 -33.74 5.20
N GLU A 12 34.75 -34.10 3.96
CA GLU A 12 34.83 -33.17 2.82
C GLU A 12 33.44 -32.63 2.42
N SER A 13 32.44 -33.49 2.49
CA SER A 13 31.05 -33.06 2.24
C SER A 13 30.46 -32.21 3.38
N LEU A 14 30.88 -32.45 4.63
CA LEU A 14 30.51 -31.63 5.78
C LEU A 14 31.24 -30.26 5.76
N SER A 15 32.51 -30.24 5.37
CA SER A 15 33.28 -29.00 5.18
C SER A 15 32.68 -28.13 4.06
N LYS A 16 32.35 -28.73 2.91
CA LYS A 16 31.64 -28.04 1.81
C LYS A 16 30.25 -27.58 2.19
N GLY A 17 29.52 -28.34 3.03
CA GLY A 17 28.22 -27.97 3.56
C GLY A 17 28.29 -26.80 4.54
N ASN A 18 29.32 -26.75 5.37
CA ASN A 18 29.52 -25.65 6.32
C ASN A 18 29.94 -24.35 5.60
N ASP A 19 30.84 -24.40 4.63
CA ASP A 19 31.23 -23.22 3.85
C ASP A 19 30.03 -22.63 3.06
N THR A 20 29.23 -23.50 2.44
CA THR A 20 28.03 -23.03 1.75
C THR A 20 26.96 -22.50 2.72
N THR A 21 26.91 -23.01 3.93
CA THR A 21 25.95 -22.53 4.93
C THR A 21 26.40 -21.20 5.55
N VAL A 22 27.69 -21.03 5.81
CA VAL A 22 28.26 -19.78 6.31
C VAL A 22 28.17 -18.68 5.25
N LEU A 23 28.53 -18.97 4.00
CA LEU A 23 28.37 -17.99 2.90
C LEU A 23 26.91 -17.60 2.67
N LYS A 24 25.97 -18.54 2.76
CA LYS A 24 24.54 -18.24 2.67
C LYS A 24 24.02 -17.48 3.89
N LEU A 25 24.60 -17.66 5.07
CA LEU A 25 24.23 -16.90 6.27
C LEU A 25 24.77 -15.47 6.22
N GLU A 26 26.00 -15.26 5.73
CA GLU A 26 26.55 -13.91 5.53
C GLU A 26 25.83 -13.14 4.41
N GLU A 27 25.56 -13.79 3.29
CA GLU A 27 24.75 -13.23 2.21
C GLU A 27 23.30 -12.96 2.66
N LYS A 28 22.77 -13.77 3.58
CA LYS A 28 21.45 -13.66 4.15
C LYS A 28 21.34 -12.60 5.26
N GLU A 29 22.41 -12.26 5.96
CA GLU A 29 22.41 -11.15 6.93
C GLU A 29 22.38 -9.80 6.24
N THR A 30 23.08 -9.62 5.13
CA THR A 30 23.01 -8.39 4.30
C THR A 30 21.65 -8.25 3.62
N ASP A 31 21.01 -9.34 3.23
CA ASP A 31 19.67 -9.41 2.65
C ASP A 31 18.54 -9.35 3.71
N GLY A 32 18.81 -9.68 4.95
CA GLY A 32 17.81 -9.76 6.02
C GLY A 32 17.10 -8.43 6.28
N ALA A 33 17.83 -7.32 6.27
CA ALA A 33 17.26 -5.99 6.46
C ALA A 33 16.39 -5.58 5.26
N GLN A 34 16.82 -5.90 4.03
CA GLN A 34 16.06 -5.63 2.81
C GLN A 34 14.77 -6.46 2.74
N ILE A 35 14.86 -7.75 3.09
CA ILE A 35 13.69 -8.64 3.19
C ILE A 35 12.72 -8.14 4.26
N GLY A 36 13.24 -7.76 5.44
CA GLY A 36 12.45 -7.18 6.53
C GLY A 36 11.74 -5.90 6.10
N LEU A 37 12.44 -4.99 5.42
CA LEU A 37 11.88 -3.76 4.86
C LEU A 37 10.75 -4.07 3.86
N THR A 38 10.93 -5.10 3.04
CA THR A 38 9.93 -5.53 2.05
C THR A 38 8.66 -6.02 2.74
N TYR A 39 8.77 -6.84 3.77
CA TYR A 39 7.60 -7.27 4.57
C TYR A 39 6.95 -6.10 5.30
N PHE A 40 7.74 -5.15 5.82
CA PHE A 40 7.20 -3.94 6.44
C PHE A 40 6.36 -3.14 5.46
N PHE A 41 6.86 -2.88 4.25
CA PHE A 41 6.10 -2.19 3.21
C PHE A 41 4.92 -3.02 2.69
N GLN A 42 4.97 -4.35 2.77
CA GLN A 42 3.86 -5.23 2.37
C GLN A 42 2.57 -4.94 3.12
N TYR A 43 2.65 -4.60 4.42
CA TYR A 43 1.47 -4.29 5.24
C TYR A 43 0.98 -2.85 5.12
N LEU A 44 1.77 -1.97 4.51
CA LEU A 44 1.46 -0.54 4.39
C LEU A 44 0.09 -0.26 3.71
N PRO A 45 -0.33 -0.94 2.63
CA PRO A 45 -1.63 -0.68 2.02
C PRO A 45 -2.79 -0.91 2.98
N TYR A 46 -2.73 -1.99 3.76
CA TYR A 46 -3.74 -2.29 4.78
C TYR A 46 -3.85 -1.16 5.81
N VAL A 47 -2.72 -0.75 6.36
CA VAL A 47 -2.66 0.31 7.38
C VAL A 47 -3.16 1.64 6.83
N LEU A 48 -2.69 2.05 5.65
CA LEU A 48 -3.09 3.33 5.03
C LEU A 48 -4.58 3.36 4.70
N ILE A 49 -5.10 2.33 4.04
CA ILE A 49 -6.52 2.28 3.65
C ILE A 49 -7.39 2.32 4.91
N ASN A 50 -7.05 1.53 5.93
CA ASN A 50 -7.83 1.47 7.17
C ASN A 50 -7.78 2.80 7.93
N MET A 51 -6.58 3.34 8.17
CA MET A 51 -6.41 4.60 8.90
C MET A 51 -7.07 5.78 8.19
N LEU A 52 -6.96 5.89 6.87
CA LEU A 52 -7.56 6.99 6.14
C LEU A 52 -9.08 6.86 6.06
N LEU A 53 -9.61 5.67 5.85
CA LEU A 53 -11.06 5.46 5.85
C LEU A 53 -11.67 5.73 7.22
N LEU A 54 -11.10 5.25 8.31
CA LEU A 54 -11.64 5.45 9.66
C LEU A 54 -11.36 6.85 10.20
N GLY A 55 -10.20 7.42 9.93
CA GLY A 55 -9.81 8.72 10.47
C GLY A 55 -10.38 9.90 9.68
N MET A 56 -10.29 9.86 8.36
CA MET A 56 -10.58 11.02 7.51
C MET A 56 -12.01 11.04 6.96
N THR A 57 -12.59 9.87 6.64
CA THR A 57 -13.95 9.83 6.05
C THR A 57 -15.01 10.44 6.96
N PRO A 58 -15.06 10.21 8.30
CA PRO A 58 -16.05 10.84 9.17
C PRO A 58 -15.98 12.38 9.12
N ILE A 59 -14.76 12.92 9.10
CA ILE A 59 -14.51 14.36 9.01
C ILE A 59 -15.05 14.90 7.70
N LEU A 60 -14.70 14.27 6.58
CA LEU A 60 -15.19 14.66 5.26
C LEU A 60 -16.72 14.57 5.15
N MET A 61 -17.34 13.54 5.74
CA MET A 61 -18.79 13.38 5.77
C MET A 61 -19.47 14.48 6.59
N THR A 62 -18.91 14.88 7.72
CA THR A 62 -19.43 15.98 8.55
C THR A 62 -19.43 17.28 7.75
N PHE A 63 -18.37 17.60 7.04
CA PHE A 63 -18.33 18.78 6.16
C PHE A 63 -19.28 18.70 4.97
N ASN A 64 -19.72 17.50 4.61
CA ASN A 64 -20.71 17.27 3.56
C ASN A 64 -22.18 17.31 4.04
N GLN A 65 -22.44 17.49 5.36
CA GLN A 65 -23.81 17.62 5.90
C GLN A 65 -24.49 18.91 5.43
N LYS A 66 -25.83 18.83 5.21
CA LYS A 66 -26.62 19.95 4.69
C LYS A 66 -26.60 21.15 5.63
N ASP A 67 -26.75 20.94 6.93
CA ASP A 67 -26.85 22.00 7.94
C ASP A 67 -25.54 22.78 8.08
N LEU A 68 -24.41 22.08 8.09
CA LEU A 68 -23.09 22.71 8.12
C LEU A 68 -22.82 23.43 6.79
N GLY A 69 -23.24 22.83 5.67
CA GLY A 69 -23.15 23.43 4.35
C GLY A 69 -23.92 24.76 4.25
N ALA A 70 -25.13 24.82 4.79
CA ALA A 70 -25.97 26.03 4.81
C ALA A 70 -25.34 27.13 5.67
N ARG A 71 -24.85 26.81 6.88
CA ARG A 71 -24.17 27.77 7.77
C ARG A 71 -22.92 28.35 7.14
N ILE A 72 -22.12 27.52 6.50
CA ILE A 72 -20.86 27.96 5.84
C ILE A 72 -21.19 28.76 4.56
N SER A 73 -22.31 28.51 3.88
CA SER A 73 -22.74 29.30 2.71
C SER A 73 -23.09 30.75 3.08
N CYS A 74 -23.44 31.01 4.34
CA CYS A 74 -23.64 32.37 4.87
C CYS A 74 -22.31 33.08 5.19
N SER A 75 -21.17 32.40 5.14
CA SER A 75 -19.85 33.01 5.33
C SER A 75 -19.32 33.56 3.99
N SER A 76 -18.36 34.48 4.07
CA SER A 76 -17.70 35.09 2.90
C SER A 76 -16.80 34.11 2.11
N LEU A 77 -16.68 32.85 2.55
CA LEU A 77 -15.86 31.84 1.90
C LEU A 77 -16.56 31.22 0.68
N SER A 78 -15.89 31.26 -0.47
CA SER A 78 -16.42 30.62 -1.67
C SER A 78 -16.44 29.09 -1.48
N LEU A 79 -17.46 28.43 -2.04
CA LEU A 79 -17.60 26.96 -2.01
C LEU A 79 -16.38 26.23 -2.61
N LYS A 80 -15.71 26.86 -3.59
CA LYS A 80 -14.50 26.34 -4.21
C LYS A 80 -13.33 26.34 -3.22
N SER A 81 -13.12 27.45 -2.50
CA SER A 81 -12.06 27.60 -1.50
C SER A 81 -12.25 26.60 -0.35
N ARG A 82 -13.47 26.43 0.13
CA ARG A 82 -13.80 25.45 1.17
C ARG A 82 -13.43 24.01 0.76
N ASN A 83 -13.87 23.59 -0.43
CA ASN A 83 -13.57 22.23 -0.89
C ASN A 83 -12.08 22.01 -1.10
N ALA A 84 -11.35 23.01 -1.59
CA ALA A 84 -9.89 22.95 -1.72
C ALA A 84 -9.22 22.81 -0.35
N GLN A 85 -9.64 23.55 0.66
CA GLN A 85 -9.10 23.46 2.03
C GLN A 85 -9.35 22.08 2.65
N ILE A 86 -10.55 21.53 2.50
CA ILE A 86 -10.90 20.19 3.01
C ILE A 86 -10.04 19.12 2.31
N THR A 87 -9.91 19.20 0.99
CA THR A 87 -9.07 18.26 0.23
C THR A 87 -7.60 18.40 0.61
N LEU A 88 -7.11 19.63 0.79
CA LEU A 88 -5.75 19.88 1.25
C LEU A 88 -5.50 19.30 2.65
N GLY A 89 -6.45 19.48 3.58
CA GLY A 89 -6.38 18.86 4.90
C GLY A 89 -6.31 17.34 4.85
N CYS A 90 -7.08 16.72 3.93
CA CYS A 90 -7.01 15.28 3.69
C CYS A 90 -5.62 14.85 3.18
N ILE A 91 -5.06 15.57 2.23
CA ILE A 91 -3.73 15.30 1.68
C ILE A 91 -2.66 15.44 2.77
N VAL A 92 -2.69 16.53 3.55
CA VAL A 92 -1.72 16.78 4.63
C VAL A 92 -1.80 15.68 5.70
N PHE A 93 -3.00 15.30 6.13
CA PHE A 93 -3.17 14.20 7.08
C PHE A 93 -2.65 12.88 6.53
N SER A 94 -2.94 12.58 5.27
CA SER A 94 -2.51 11.34 4.61
C SER A 94 -0.98 11.28 4.48
N LEU A 95 -0.35 12.40 4.11
CA LEU A 95 1.10 12.53 4.07
C LEU A 95 1.72 12.37 5.46
N PHE A 96 1.09 12.93 6.49
CA PHE A 96 1.57 12.79 7.87
C PHE A 96 1.57 11.32 8.31
N VAL A 97 0.48 10.58 8.06
CA VAL A 97 0.40 9.15 8.38
C VAL A 97 1.46 8.36 7.61
N TRP A 98 1.64 8.65 6.31
CA TRP A 98 2.64 8.00 5.49
C TRP A 98 4.07 8.30 5.95
N LEU A 99 4.37 9.56 6.30
CA LEU A 99 5.67 9.94 6.85
C LEU A 99 5.97 9.25 8.18
N LEU A 100 4.99 9.12 9.07
CA LEU A 100 5.17 8.37 10.31
C LEU A 100 5.54 6.90 10.02
N PHE A 101 4.93 6.31 9.01
CA PHE A 101 5.26 4.94 8.61
C PHE A 101 6.68 4.84 8.06
N ILE A 102 7.11 5.80 7.23
CA ILE A 102 8.48 5.87 6.72
C ILE A 102 9.50 6.10 7.85
N LEU A 103 9.20 7.00 8.79
CA LEU A 103 10.05 7.22 9.95
C LEU A 103 10.20 5.96 10.79
N THR A 104 9.12 5.20 10.98
CA THR A 104 9.18 3.90 11.65
C THR A 104 10.10 2.91 10.91
N ALA A 105 9.99 2.84 9.58
CA ALA A 105 10.88 2.02 8.77
C ALA A 105 12.36 2.46 8.91
N LEU A 106 12.60 3.77 8.93
CA LEU A 106 13.93 4.35 9.11
C LEU A 106 14.55 3.96 10.46
N PHE A 107 13.77 3.98 11.52
CA PHE A 107 14.23 3.59 12.86
C PHE A 107 14.52 2.08 12.98
N ILE A 108 13.73 1.24 12.31
CA ILE A 108 13.86 -0.23 12.41
C ILE A 108 14.99 -0.74 11.52
N TYR A 109 15.06 -0.29 10.26
CA TYR A 109 15.95 -0.86 9.24
C TYR A 109 17.16 0.00 8.92
N GLY A 110 17.23 1.21 9.47
CA GLY A 110 18.32 2.15 9.25
C GLY A 110 18.29 2.90 7.91
N PRO A 111 19.08 3.98 7.80
CA PRO A 111 19.10 4.81 6.60
C PRO A 111 19.71 4.09 5.40
N ASP A 112 20.74 3.23 5.60
CA ASP A 112 21.45 2.56 4.50
C ASP A 112 20.53 1.64 3.70
N THR A 113 19.64 0.91 4.39
CA THR A 113 18.66 0.03 3.76
C THR A 113 17.54 0.83 3.09
N LEU A 114 16.98 1.84 3.78
CA LEU A 114 15.85 2.62 3.29
C LEU A 114 16.22 3.49 2.09
N PHE A 115 17.41 4.10 2.07
CA PHE A 115 17.89 4.94 0.99
C PHE A 115 18.72 4.17 -0.07
N SER A 116 18.77 2.85 0.02
CA SER A 116 19.27 2.01 -1.08
C SER A 116 18.42 2.21 -2.34
N ILE A 117 18.94 1.82 -3.50
CA ILE A 117 18.21 1.89 -4.78
C ILE A 117 16.85 1.17 -4.68
N ASN A 118 16.83 -0.02 -4.08
CA ASN A 118 15.60 -0.80 -3.88
C ASN A 118 14.67 -0.15 -2.85
N GLY A 119 15.22 0.43 -1.77
CA GLY A 119 14.46 1.17 -0.78
C GLY A 119 13.77 2.41 -1.38
N LEU A 120 14.48 3.19 -2.20
CA LEU A 120 13.91 4.35 -2.91
C LEU A 120 12.79 3.94 -3.87
N HIS A 121 12.97 2.82 -4.58
CA HIS A 121 11.90 2.27 -5.44
C HIS A 121 10.69 1.81 -4.62
N SER A 122 10.90 1.24 -3.43
CA SER A 122 9.83 0.86 -2.50
C SER A 122 9.11 2.08 -1.94
N LEU A 123 9.82 3.18 -1.65
CA LEU A 123 9.22 4.46 -1.25
C LEU A 123 8.31 5.03 -2.36
N LEU A 124 8.77 5.03 -3.61
CA LEU A 124 7.96 5.48 -4.74
C LEU A 124 6.72 4.58 -4.94
N ASN A 125 6.90 3.26 -4.84
CA ASN A 125 5.79 2.31 -4.89
C ASN A 125 4.76 2.59 -3.78
N SER A 126 5.21 2.85 -2.55
CA SER A 126 4.35 3.19 -1.40
C SER A 126 3.57 4.50 -1.59
N ALA A 127 4.16 5.48 -2.28
CA ALA A 127 3.48 6.72 -2.63
C ALA A 127 2.30 6.50 -3.59
N MET A 128 2.36 5.50 -4.47
CA MET A 128 1.23 5.15 -5.34
C MET A 128 0.03 4.62 -4.53
N VAL A 129 0.30 3.80 -3.52
CA VAL A 129 -0.76 3.32 -2.61
C VAL A 129 -1.34 4.45 -1.77
N LEU A 130 -0.52 5.41 -1.35
CA LEU A 130 -0.99 6.61 -0.65
C LEU A 130 -2.01 7.37 -1.52
N LEU A 131 -1.67 7.64 -2.78
CA LEU A 131 -2.57 8.33 -3.73
C LEU A 131 -3.88 7.56 -3.92
N PHE A 132 -3.80 6.24 -4.10
CA PHE A 132 -4.97 5.38 -4.20
C PHE A 132 -5.84 5.46 -2.93
N SER A 133 -5.24 5.37 -1.74
CA SER A 133 -5.94 5.42 -0.46
C SER A 133 -6.64 6.77 -0.24
N ILE A 134 -6.02 7.88 -0.65
CA ILE A 134 -6.63 9.21 -0.64
C ILE A 134 -7.86 9.24 -1.57
N ALA A 135 -7.74 8.76 -2.80
CA ALA A 135 -8.83 8.75 -3.76
C ALA A 135 -10.01 7.89 -3.28
N LEU A 136 -9.71 6.72 -2.68
CA LEU A 136 -10.71 5.83 -2.11
C LEU A 136 -11.45 6.49 -0.93
N THR A 137 -10.71 7.14 -0.03
CA THR A 137 -11.27 7.87 1.11
C THR A 137 -12.19 9.00 0.66
N LEU A 138 -11.77 9.78 -0.33
CA LEU A 138 -12.57 10.84 -0.93
C LEU A 138 -13.84 10.27 -1.58
N LEU A 139 -13.74 9.15 -2.28
CA LEU A 139 -14.90 8.50 -2.92
C LEU A 139 -15.90 8.00 -1.86
N VAL A 140 -15.43 7.29 -0.84
CA VAL A 140 -16.29 6.76 0.24
C VAL A 140 -16.96 7.89 1.00
N SER A 141 -16.31 9.04 1.18
CA SER A 141 -16.89 10.21 1.84
C SER A 141 -18.06 10.85 1.10
N THR A 142 -18.24 10.55 -0.20
CA THR A 142 -19.41 11.01 -0.96
C THR A 142 -20.68 10.25 -0.60
N PHE A 143 -20.59 9.06 -0.03
CA PHE A 143 -21.77 8.32 0.40
C PHE A 143 -22.22 8.81 1.78
N ALA A 144 -23.54 9.05 1.94
CA ALA A 144 -24.11 9.48 3.22
C ALA A 144 -24.27 8.27 4.17
N LEU A 145 -23.17 7.80 4.73
CA LEU A 145 -23.12 6.61 5.58
C LEU A 145 -23.30 7.00 7.05
N LYS A 146 -23.86 6.09 7.84
CA LYS A 146 -23.80 6.17 9.31
C LYS A 146 -22.41 5.77 9.78
N GLN A 147 -21.94 6.31 10.91
CA GLN A 147 -20.61 6.01 11.47
C GLN A 147 -20.37 4.50 11.61
N GLN A 148 -21.39 3.75 12.03
CA GLN A 148 -21.30 2.29 12.17
C GLN A 148 -21.10 1.58 10.82
N SER A 149 -21.81 2.00 9.77
CA SER A 149 -21.66 1.47 8.41
C SER A 149 -20.30 1.81 7.83
N LEU A 150 -19.73 2.97 8.16
CA LEU A 150 -18.41 3.37 7.73
C LEU A 150 -17.34 2.43 8.29
N SER A 151 -17.38 2.10 9.58
CA SER A 151 -16.43 1.16 10.19
C SER A 151 -16.49 -0.23 9.53
N MET A 152 -17.69 -0.70 9.20
CA MET A 152 -17.86 -1.96 8.46
C MET A 152 -17.25 -1.88 7.06
N ILE A 153 -17.52 -0.81 6.32
CA ILE A 153 -16.98 -0.61 4.97
C ILE A 153 -15.46 -0.50 5.01
N ALA A 154 -14.90 0.25 5.96
CA ALA A 154 -13.47 0.40 6.11
C ALA A 154 -12.79 -0.95 6.38
N ASN A 155 -13.34 -1.75 7.29
CA ASN A 155 -12.80 -3.06 7.60
C ASN A 155 -12.94 -4.04 6.42
N VAL A 156 -14.11 -4.11 5.78
CA VAL A 156 -14.33 -4.97 4.63
C VAL A 156 -13.45 -4.57 3.45
N ALA A 157 -13.32 -3.27 3.18
CA ALA A 157 -12.48 -2.79 2.09
C ALA A 157 -10.98 -3.05 2.38
N SER A 158 -10.48 -2.68 3.57
CA SER A 158 -9.06 -2.86 3.91
C SER A 158 -8.67 -4.34 3.99
N LEU A 159 -9.47 -5.17 4.67
CA LEU A 159 -9.22 -6.61 4.78
C LEU A 159 -9.43 -7.32 3.44
N GLY A 160 -10.52 -7.03 2.73
CA GLY A 160 -10.83 -7.64 1.45
C GLY A 160 -9.76 -7.37 0.41
N LEU A 161 -9.34 -6.10 0.26
CA LEU A 161 -8.24 -5.74 -0.61
C LEU A 161 -6.93 -6.44 -0.20
N SER A 162 -6.68 -6.55 1.11
CA SER A 162 -5.45 -7.15 1.64
C SER A 162 -5.37 -8.66 1.39
N PHE A 163 -6.46 -9.38 1.61
CA PHE A 163 -6.50 -10.82 1.36
C PHE A 163 -6.41 -11.13 -0.15
N LEU A 164 -7.18 -10.42 -0.97
CA LEU A 164 -7.19 -10.65 -2.42
C LEU A 164 -5.87 -10.27 -3.10
N SER A 165 -5.16 -9.28 -2.57
CA SER A 165 -3.93 -8.77 -3.19
C SER A 165 -2.67 -9.53 -2.81
N GLY A 166 -2.72 -10.38 -1.78
CA GLY A 166 -1.55 -11.12 -1.33
C GLY A 166 -0.78 -10.45 -0.18
N ILE A 167 -1.40 -9.52 0.57
CA ILE A 167 -0.77 -8.88 1.74
C ILE A 167 -0.62 -9.89 2.88
N PHE A 168 -1.70 -10.59 3.24
CA PHE A 168 -1.71 -11.58 4.31
C PHE A 168 -1.40 -12.99 3.82
N VAL A 169 -1.79 -13.31 2.60
CA VAL A 169 -1.53 -14.63 1.98
C VAL A 169 -0.70 -14.42 0.74
N PRO A 170 0.52 -14.97 0.67
CA PRO A 170 1.39 -14.81 -0.50
C PRO A 170 0.67 -15.16 -1.81
N GLN A 171 0.91 -14.35 -2.86
CA GLN A 171 0.22 -14.49 -4.15
C GLN A 171 0.35 -15.88 -4.79
N TYR A 172 1.46 -16.58 -4.55
CA TYR A 172 1.68 -17.95 -5.08
C TYR A 172 0.79 -19.02 -4.42
N LEU A 173 0.22 -18.74 -3.24
CA LEU A 173 -0.75 -19.62 -2.56
C LEU A 173 -2.19 -19.34 -2.98
N LEU A 174 -2.45 -18.23 -3.65
CA LEU A 174 -3.80 -17.87 -4.09
C LEU A 174 -4.23 -18.67 -5.30
N GLY A 175 -5.44 -19.20 -5.29
CA GLY A 175 -6.01 -19.92 -6.42
C GLY A 175 -6.17 -19.05 -7.67
N LYS A 176 -6.14 -19.67 -8.86
CA LYS A 176 -6.23 -18.98 -10.16
C LYS A 176 -7.43 -18.04 -10.26
N GLY A 177 -8.59 -18.42 -9.70
CA GLY A 177 -9.80 -17.58 -9.71
C GLY A 177 -9.66 -16.31 -8.87
N VAL A 178 -9.02 -16.42 -7.70
CA VAL A 178 -8.75 -15.27 -6.82
C VAL A 178 -7.75 -14.33 -7.48
N LEU A 179 -6.69 -14.88 -8.10
CA LEU A 179 -5.70 -14.08 -8.83
C LEU A 179 -6.34 -13.34 -10.01
N ALA A 180 -7.28 -13.94 -10.73
CA ALA A 180 -7.98 -13.27 -11.82
C ALA A 180 -8.73 -12.02 -11.33
N VAL A 181 -9.39 -12.08 -10.18
CA VAL A 181 -10.04 -10.93 -9.55
C VAL A 181 -9.01 -9.94 -9.01
N ALA A 182 -7.94 -10.43 -8.40
CA ALA A 182 -6.88 -9.61 -7.82
C ALA A 182 -6.22 -8.67 -8.84
N HIS A 183 -6.09 -9.09 -10.10
CA HIS A 183 -5.53 -8.25 -11.16
C HIS A 183 -6.30 -6.93 -11.39
N PHE A 184 -7.56 -6.86 -11.01
CA PHE A 184 -8.36 -5.63 -11.05
C PHE A 184 -8.18 -4.74 -9.81
N LEU A 185 -7.27 -5.10 -8.91
CA LEU A 185 -6.99 -4.33 -7.69
C LEU A 185 -5.60 -3.67 -7.78
N PRO A 186 -5.48 -2.38 -7.44
CA PRO A 186 -4.18 -1.69 -7.45
C PRO A 186 -3.20 -2.27 -6.43
N THR A 187 -3.70 -2.74 -5.29
CA THR A 187 -2.92 -3.37 -4.22
C THR A 187 -2.24 -4.67 -4.66
N TYR A 188 -2.80 -5.40 -5.63
CA TYR A 188 -2.15 -6.58 -6.23
C TYR A 188 -0.84 -6.20 -6.94
N TRP A 189 -0.87 -5.16 -7.77
CA TRP A 189 0.31 -4.69 -8.50
C TRP A 189 1.36 -4.10 -7.59
N TYR A 190 0.92 -3.45 -6.51
CA TYR A 190 1.80 -2.97 -5.45
C TYR A 190 2.57 -4.11 -4.80
N ILE A 191 1.88 -5.15 -4.33
CA ILE A 191 2.50 -6.30 -3.64
C ILE A 191 3.43 -7.06 -4.59
N ARG A 192 3.02 -7.25 -5.84
CA ARG A 192 3.85 -7.92 -6.84
C ARG A 192 5.16 -7.15 -7.08
N LEU A 193 5.08 -5.83 -7.20
CA LEU A 193 6.27 -4.99 -7.35
C LEU A 193 7.14 -5.01 -6.09
N ASN A 194 6.51 -4.92 -4.92
CA ASN A 194 7.22 -4.95 -3.64
C ASN A 194 7.99 -6.26 -3.42
N SER A 195 7.40 -7.41 -3.75
CA SER A 195 8.09 -8.71 -3.66
C SER A 195 9.25 -8.86 -4.65
N MET A 196 9.17 -8.24 -5.83
CA MET A 196 10.29 -8.20 -6.79
C MET A 196 11.43 -7.31 -6.28
N LEU A 197 11.13 -6.15 -5.67
CA LEU A 197 12.11 -5.23 -5.09
C LEU A 197 12.87 -5.86 -3.91
N GLY A 198 12.19 -6.71 -3.15
CA GLY A 198 12.76 -7.43 -2.02
C GLY A 198 13.48 -8.73 -2.39
N GLY A 199 13.54 -9.12 -3.66
CA GLY A 199 14.13 -10.39 -4.08
C GLY A 199 13.38 -11.64 -3.58
N ILE A 200 12.11 -11.48 -3.16
CA ILE A 200 11.26 -12.59 -2.69
C ILE A 200 10.65 -13.36 -3.88
N SER A 201 10.49 -12.67 -5.00
CA SER A 201 9.93 -13.22 -6.24
C SER A 201 11.03 -13.73 -7.14
N ASP A 202 10.84 -14.91 -7.77
CA ASP A 202 11.74 -15.46 -8.78
C ASP A 202 11.77 -14.64 -10.09
N GLU A 203 10.84 -13.69 -10.25
CA GLU A 203 10.75 -12.85 -11.43
C GLU A 203 11.81 -11.74 -11.41
N ILE A 204 12.61 -11.63 -12.46
CA ILE A 204 13.60 -10.56 -12.63
C ILE A 204 12.87 -9.22 -12.84
N LEU A 205 13.20 -8.24 -11.99
CA LEU A 205 12.72 -6.87 -12.11
C LEU A 205 13.53 -6.12 -13.17
N THR A 206 12.89 -5.79 -14.28
CA THR A 206 13.45 -4.91 -15.31
C THR A 206 12.89 -3.49 -15.12
N THR A 207 13.68 -2.46 -15.44
CA THR A 207 13.24 -1.06 -15.37
C THR A 207 11.91 -0.82 -16.10
N ALA A 208 11.70 -1.46 -17.25
CA ALA A 208 10.44 -1.38 -18.00
C ALA A 208 9.26 -2.00 -17.24
N LYS A 209 9.46 -3.16 -16.54
CA LYS A 209 8.42 -3.76 -15.70
C LYS A 209 8.07 -2.87 -14.51
N TYR A 210 9.09 -2.26 -13.87
CA TYR A 210 8.90 -1.33 -12.76
C TYR A 210 7.94 -0.20 -13.14
N TRP A 211 8.28 0.55 -14.19
CA TRP A 211 7.46 1.67 -14.64
C TRP A 211 6.08 1.25 -15.14
N ARG A 212 5.97 0.06 -15.73
CA ARG A 212 4.67 -0.51 -16.12
C ARG A 212 3.77 -0.72 -14.90
N PHE A 213 4.29 -1.28 -13.79
CA PHE A 213 3.48 -1.51 -12.59
C PHE A 213 3.11 -0.22 -11.88
N ILE A 214 4.02 0.75 -11.81
CA ILE A 214 3.72 2.11 -11.32
C ILE A 214 2.64 2.76 -12.18
N GLY A 215 2.74 2.66 -13.51
CA GLY A 215 1.73 3.19 -14.43
C GLY A 215 0.34 2.57 -14.27
N ILE A 216 0.27 1.25 -14.04
CA ILE A 216 -1.00 0.55 -13.75
C ILE A 216 -1.61 1.08 -12.44
N GLN A 217 -0.83 1.19 -11.37
CA GLN A 217 -1.30 1.72 -10.08
C GLN A 217 -1.78 3.17 -10.20
N PHE A 218 -1.03 4.00 -10.93
CA PHE A 218 -1.44 5.38 -11.23
C PHE A 218 -2.74 5.43 -12.04
N GLY A 219 -2.92 4.52 -13.00
CA GLY A 219 -4.17 4.38 -13.75
C GLY A 219 -5.37 4.08 -12.85
N PHE A 220 -5.23 3.19 -11.88
CA PHE A 220 -6.27 2.91 -10.88
C PHE A 220 -6.58 4.13 -9.99
N PHE A 221 -5.54 4.85 -9.56
CA PHE A 221 -5.74 6.10 -8.82
C PHE A 221 -6.57 7.10 -9.63
N VAL A 222 -6.22 7.35 -10.89
CA VAL A 222 -6.94 8.26 -11.79
C VAL A 222 -8.39 7.80 -11.98
N ALA A 223 -8.62 6.51 -12.21
CA ALA A 223 -9.96 5.96 -12.40
C ALA A 223 -10.86 6.22 -11.18
N ILE A 224 -10.38 5.90 -9.97
CA ILE A 224 -11.14 6.12 -8.73
C ILE A 224 -11.34 7.61 -8.45
N PHE A 225 -10.33 8.42 -8.72
CA PHE A 225 -10.44 9.87 -8.55
C PHE A 225 -11.45 10.48 -9.54
N CYS A 226 -11.52 10.01 -10.78
CA CYS A 226 -12.57 10.40 -11.73
C CYS A 226 -13.98 10.01 -11.24
N ILE A 227 -14.14 8.78 -10.72
CA ILE A 227 -15.41 8.33 -10.13
C ILE A 227 -15.79 9.23 -8.95
N TYR A 228 -14.84 9.60 -8.08
CA TYR A 228 -15.08 10.55 -7.00
C TYR A 228 -15.59 11.91 -7.53
N LEU A 229 -14.94 12.46 -8.55
CA LEU A 229 -15.35 13.77 -9.12
C LEU A 229 -16.77 13.72 -9.70
N VAL A 230 -17.11 12.64 -10.40
CA VAL A 230 -18.47 12.43 -10.94
C VAL A 230 -19.47 12.29 -9.81
N SER A 231 -19.22 11.43 -8.82
CA SER A 231 -20.08 11.20 -7.66
C SER A 231 -20.32 12.50 -6.87
N SER A 232 -19.28 13.28 -6.64
CA SER A 232 -19.35 14.58 -5.97
C SER A 232 -20.21 15.61 -6.73
N LYS A 233 -20.15 15.60 -8.06
CA LYS A 233 -21.02 16.46 -8.90
C LYS A 233 -22.49 16.06 -8.80
N TYR A 234 -22.81 14.77 -8.89
CA TYR A 234 -24.18 14.27 -8.79
C TYR A 234 -24.80 14.59 -7.43
N GLN A 235 -24.07 14.41 -6.36
CA GLN A 235 -24.52 14.71 -5.01
C GLN A 235 -24.84 16.21 -4.81
N LYS A 236 -24.03 17.11 -5.40
CA LYS A 236 -24.29 18.55 -5.37
C LYS A 236 -25.56 18.94 -6.13
N ARG A 237 -25.80 18.28 -7.27
CA ARG A 237 -26.99 18.57 -8.10
C ARG A 237 -28.28 18.12 -7.41
N SER A 238 -28.29 16.96 -6.77
CA SER A 238 -29.39 16.44 -5.96
C SER A 238 -29.69 17.26 -4.69
N ARG A 239 -28.71 18.03 -4.20
CA ARG A 239 -28.90 18.91 -3.03
C ARG A 239 -29.51 20.27 -3.38
N ASN A 240 -29.34 20.69 -4.64
CA ASN A 240 -29.84 22.00 -5.13
C ASN A 240 -31.21 21.88 -5.86
N ALA A 241 -31.69 20.66 -6.06
CA ALA A 241 -33.01 20.35 -6.56
C ALA A 241 -33.97 20.02 -5.41
#